data_25bdaabdd6891e4f4964d8f2a2cfeb5d
#
_entry.id   25bdaabdd6891e4f4964d8f2a2cfeb5d
#
_cell.length_a   1.000
_cell.length_b   1.000
_cell.length_c   1.000
_cell.angle_alpha   90.00
_cell.angle_beta   90.00
_cell.angle_gamma   90.00
#
_symmetry.space_group_name_H-M   'P 1'
#
loop_
_entity.id
_entity.type
_entity.pdbx_description
1 polymer ?
#
loop_
_entity_poly.entity_id
_entity_poly.type
_entity_poly.pdbx_seq_one_letter_code
_entity_poly.pdbx_strand_id
1 'polypeptide(L)'
;MGNVLSGEKREQVLALGRLGWPLRRIEEATGVRRETAGDYLRKAGIVIRPPGSWGEKSLAKAATQLITGSDELSREEKAKPATLVITGFSEQNSSPASSVDASASACAMYREKIEADLRRGRNAMGIWQDLVDRHGFAGGYQSVRRFVRVLRGACGQEARVIIETEPGEECQVDYGTGPMVRDADSGKYRRTRLFVLTLGYSRKSVRLLVFRSSARVWAELHEQAFRRLGGATRIVVLDNLREGVLAADIYDPGLNPLYRDVLAHYAVTALPCRVRDPDRKGKVESGVGHAQKTPLKGQRFESLAEAQAYLDHWEERWADKRIHGRTKRQVAAMFAEEKPTLKALPLEPFRYYQYGKRTVHLDGCVEVEAAYYGAPPGWIGQQVDVQWDAMYVRLLDPRTGQLLREHLGQKRGGHRIRPEDRPRRTPPHTMELLARAHKAGASIGVLCESIHQRKAETGLRRIQGVLNLAKKYGSAACDNACAAGLELGVAEYRFVRRYLERTPQASLSLKQVDPLIRELTQYRDLIQQRLNFEESKP
;
A
#
# COMPACT_ATOMS: atom_id res chain seq x y z
N MET A 1 -42.20 -8.83 -6.46
CA MET A 1 -42.00 -7.64 -7.32
C MET A 1 -40.52 -7.36 -7.44
N GLY A 2 -39.93 -7.55 -8.62
CA GLY A 2 -38.50 -7.38 -8.81
C GLY A 2 -38.09 -5.92 -8.62
N ASN A 3 -37.00 -5.69 -7.90
CA ASN A 3 -36.38 -4.37 -7.73
C ASN A 3 -35.98 -3.78 -9.08
N VAL A 4 -36.85 -2.96 -9.67
CA VAL A 4 -36.55 -2.20 -10.88
C VAL A 4 -35.69 -1.01 -10.46
N LEU A 5 -34.45 -0.93 -11.01
CA LEU A 5 -33.57 0.22 -10.79
C LEU A 5 -34.24 1.51 -11.30
N SER A 6 -33.99 2.63 -10.60
CA SER A 6 -34.38 3.95 -11.10
C SER A 6 -33.71 4.22 -12.45
N GLY A 7 -34.39 4.97 -13.34
CA GLY A 7 -33.88 5.28 -14.69
C GLY A 7 -32.46 5.83 -14.65
N GLU A 8 -32.18 6.72 -13.72
CA GLU A 8 -30.86 7.36 -13.53
C GLU A 8 -29.75 6.37 -13.18
N LYS A 9 -29.98 5.44 -12.23
CA LYS A 9 -29.03 4.38 -11.88
C LYS A 9 -28.81 3.38 -13.03
N ARG A 10 -29.86 3.12 -13.81
CA ARG A 10 -29.75 2.28 -15.00
C ARG A 10 -28.84 2.93 -16.05
N GLU A 11 -28.99 4.23 -16.32
CA GLU A 11 -28.13 4.96 -17.26
C GLU A 11 -26.69 5.02 -16.77
N GLN A 12 -26.44 5.25 -15.48
CA GLN A 12 -25.11 5.20 -14.90
C GLN A 12 -24.43 3.85 -15.11
N VAL A 13 -25.12 2.73 -14.84
CA VAL A 13 -24.59 1.39 -15.06
C VAL A 13 -24.24 1.16 -16.54
N LEU A 14 -25.12 1.59 -17.47
CA LEU A 14 -24.88 1.44 -18.90
C LEU A 14 -23.70 2.30 -19.39
N ALA A 15 -23.58 3.54 -18.89
CA ALA A 15 -22.47 4.42 -19.23
C ALA A 15 -21.12 3.87 -18.76
N LEU A 16 -21.05 3.39 -17.52
CA LEU A 16 -19.84 2.79 -16.97
C LEU A 16 -19.48 1.46 -17.66
N GLY A 17 -20.48 0.68 -18.06
CA GLY A 17 -20.29 -0.52 -18.86
C GLY A 17 -19.71 -0.24 -20.25
N ARG A 18 -20.20 0.80 -20.95
CA ARG A 18 -19.65 1.25 -22.23
C ARG A 18 -18.21 1.73 -22.13
N LEU A 19 -17.81 2.28 -20.97
CA LEU A 19 -16.43 2.65 -20.65
C LEU A 19 -15.55 1.44 -20.32
N GLY A 20 -16.08 0.20 -20.37
CA GLY A 20 -15.32 -1.03 -20.12
C GLY A 20 -14.97 -1.27 -18.65
N TRP A 21 -15.73 -0.69 -17.71
CA TRP A 21 -15.48 -0.92 -16.29
C TRP A 21 -15.86 -2.34 -15.89
N PRO A 22 -15.06 -2.99 -15.01
CA PRO A 22 -15.42 -4.29 -14.46
C PRO A 22 -16.61 -4.16 -13.51
N LEU A 23 -17.47 -5.19 -13.45
CA LEU A 23 -18.69 -5.20 -12.63
C LEU A 23 -18.48 -4.82 -11.17
N ARG A 24 -17.33 -5.21 -10.58
CA ARG A 24 -16.97 -4.85 -9.20
C ARG A 24 -16.84 -3.34 -9.02
N ARG A 25 -16.24 -2.65 -9.97
CA ARG A 25 -16.05 -1.20 -9.92
C ARG A 25 -17.35 -0.45 -10.20
N ILE A 26 -18.23 -1.03 -11.03
CA ILE A 26 -19.58 -0.50 -11.27
C ILE A 26 -20.42 -0.61 -10.00
N GLU A 27 -20.36 -1.73 -9.26
CA GLU A 27 -21.01 -1.91 -7.98
C GLU A 27 -20.53 -0.90 -6.94
N GLU A 28 -19.20 -0.70 -6.81
CA GLU A 28 -18.59 0.28 -5.91
C GLU A 28 -19.03 1.73 -6.22
N ALA A 29 -19.19 2.07 -7.49
CA ALA A 29 -19.54 3.41 -7.93
C ALA A 29 -21.04 3.72 -7.88
N THR A 30 -21.90 2.73 -8.14
CA THR A 30 -23.36 2.93 -8.31
C THR A 30 -24.17 2.36 -7.16
N GLY A 31 -23.58 1.51 -6.30
CA GLY A 31 -24.28 0.74 -5.28
C GLY A 31 -25.21 -0.35 -5.82
N VAL A 32 -25.16 -0.64 -7.12
CA VAL A 32 -25.96 -1.67 -7.78
C VAL A 32 -25.21 -2.99 -7.76
N ARG A 33 -25.85 -4.06 -7.24
CA ARG A 33 -25.23 -5.39 -7.17
C ARG A 33 -24.73 -5.88 -8.52
N ARG A 34 -23.59 -6.57 -8.55
CA ARG A 34 -22.91 -7.08 -9.75
C ARG A 34 -23.80 -7.88 -10.68
N GLU A 35 -24.66 -8.73 -10.11
CA GLU A 35 -25.60 -9.55 -10.86
C GLU A 35 -26.61 -8.70 -11.61
N THR A 36 -27.21 -7.72 -10.91
CA THR A 36 -28.17 -6.77 -11.50
C THR A 36 -27.52 -5.87 -12.55
N ALA A 37 -26.32 -5.34 -12.25
CA ALA A 37 -25.56 -4.54 -13.23
C ALA A 37 -25.19 -5.38 -14.47
N GLY A 38 -24.78 -6.63 -14.27
CA GLY A 38 -24.47 -7.57 -15.34
C GLY A 38 -25.68 -7.88 -16.23
N ASP A 39 -26.87 -8.01 -15.66
CA ASP A 39 -28.09 -8.25 -16.42
C ASP A 39 -28.49 -7.05 -17.30
N TYR A 40 -28.39 -5.84 -16.77
CA TYR A 40 -28.65 -4.63 -17.54
C TYR A 40 -27.64 -4.44 -18.68
N LEU A 41 -26.37 -4.73 -18.46
CA LEU A 41 -25.33 -4.66 -19.50
C LEU A 41 -25.55 -5.71 -20.59
N ARG A 42 -25.89 -6.94 -20.23
CA ARG A 42 -26.20 -8.01 -21.20
C ARG A 42 -27.45 -7.68 -22.04
N LYS A 43 -28.52 -7.18 -21.41
CA LYS A 43 -29.72 -6.74 -22.11
C LYS A 43 -29.46 -5.56 -23.07
N ALA A 44 -28.45 -4.74 -22.78
CA ALA A 44 -28.03 -3.63 -23.63
C ALA A 44 -26.96 -4.01 -24.68
N GLY A 45 -26.59 -5.30 -24.79
CA GLY A 45 -25.57 -5.76 -25.74
C GLY A 45 -24.14 -5.32 -25.41
N ILE A 46 -23.87 -4.88 -24.17
CA ILE A 46 -22.56 -4.40 -23.76
C ILE A 46 -21.74 -5.59 -23.23
N VAL A 47 -20.56 -5.82 -23.82
CA VAL A 47 -19.67 -6.92 -23.45
C VAL A 47 -19.11 -6.71 -22.05
N ILE A 48 -19.37 -7.66 -21.17
CA ILE A 48 -18.88 -7.65 -19.79
C ILE A 48 -17.47 -8.22 -19.78
N ARG A 49 -16.52 -7.49 -19.21
CA ARG A 49 -15.13 -7.93 -19.07
C ARG A 49 -15.05 -9.09 -18.06
N PRO A 50 -14.51 -10.26 -18.44
CA PRO A 50 -14.35 -11.38 -17.51
C PRO A 50 -13.34 -11.06 -16.41
N PRO A 51 -13.53 -11.59 -15.17
CA PRO A 51 -12.58 -11.41 -14.09
C PRO A 51 -11.24 -12.07 -14.46
N GLY A 52 -10.14 -11.31 -14.39
CA GLY A 52 -8.77 -11.79 -14.62
C GLY A 52 -8.13 -11.41 -15.96
N SER A 53 -8.81 -10.78 -16.92
CA SER A 53 -8.19 -10.30 -18.16
C SER A 53 -7.45 -8.98 -17.94
N TRP A 54 -6.18 -9.04 -17.59
CA TRP A 54 -5.25 -7.93 -17.65
C TRP A 54 -4.62 -7.91 -19.04
N GLY A 55 -4.96 -6.92 -19.84
CA GLY A 55 -4.23 -6.56 -21.04
C GLY A 55 -4.89 -6.84 -22.38
N GLU A 56 -6.01 -6.22 -22.68
CA GLU A 56 -6.34 -5.83 -24.06
C GLU A 56 -6.87 -4.41 -24.05
N LYS A 57 -6.11 -3.51 -24.66
CA LYS A 57 -6.53 -2.15 -24.97
C LYS A 57 -7.56 -2.21 -26.09
N SER A 58 -8.85 -2.21 -25.81
CA SER A 58 -9.84 -1.90 -26.81
C SER A 58 -10.08 -0.40 -26.82
N LEU A 59 -9.68 0.22 -27.90
CA LEU A 59 -10.33 1.32 -28.62
C LEU A 59 -11.15 2.31 -27.75
N ALA A 60 -10.46 3.19 -27.03
CA ALA A 60 -10.99 4.50 -26.67
C ALA A 60 -10.23 5.58 -27.44
N LYS A 61 -10.42 5.59 -28.75
CA LYS A 61 -10.06 6.71 -29.64
C LYS A 61 -11.26 7.04 -30.49
N ALA A 62 -12.25 7.68 -29.89
CA ALA A 62 -13.26 8.45 -30.59
C ALA A 62 -14.13 9.23 -29.62
N ALA A 63 -13.56 10.18 -28.88
CA ALA A 63 -14.33 11.20 -28.19
C ALA A 63 -13.47 12.46 -27.95
N THR A 64 -12.75 12.91 -28.99
CA THR A 64 -12.14 14.25 -29.00
C THR A 64 -12.13 14.78 -30.42
N GLN A 65 -13.31 14.77 -31.02
CA GLN A 65 -13.61 15.56 -32.23
C GLN A 65 -15.11 15.81 -32.24
N LEU A 66 -15.51 16.82 -31.53
CA LEU A 66 -16.71 17.60 -31.76
C LEU A 66 -16.68 18.77 -30.77
N ILE A 67 -16.36 19.88 -31.26
CA ILE A 67 -16.56 21.28 -30.88
C ILE A 67 -15.28 22.05 -31.19
N THR A 68 -15.19 22.55 -32.36
CA THR A 68 -15.08 23.94 -32.76
C THR A 68 -14.96 23.96 -34.29
N GLY A 69 -15.99 24.45 -34.93
CA GLY A 69 -15.92 24.87 -36.31
C GLY A 69 -15.35 26.26 -36.39
N SER A 70 -14.72 26.50 -37.45
CA SER A 70 -14.73 27.65 -38.34
C SER A 70 -13.37 27.91 -38.99
N ASP A 71 -13.41 27.76 -40.27
CA ASP A 71 -12.84 28.58 -41.35
C ASP A 71 -11.33 28.74 -41.55
N GLU A 72 -10.98 28.13 -42.69
CA GLU A 72 -10.30 28.68 -43.85
C GLU A 72 -8.86 29.18 -43.77
N LEU A 73 -8.13 28.66 -44.72
CA LEU A 73 -7.20 29.22 -45.71
C LEU A 73 -5.75 28.71 -45.65
N SER A 74 -5.57 27.84 -46.65
CA SER A 74 -4.38 27.72 -47.51
C SER A 74 -3.04 28.33 -47.09
N ARG A 75 -2.01 27.49 -47.07
CA ARG A 75 -0.81 27.64 -47.93
C ARG A 75 0.17 26.51 -47.78
N GLU A 76 0.57 25.95 -48.90
CA GLU A 76 1.74 25.09 -49.09
C GLU A 76 3.02 25.81 -48.67
N GLU A 77 3.90 25.11 -47.98
CA GLU A 77 5.34 25.33 -48.16
C GLU A 77 6.14 24.06 -47.84
N LYS A 78 6.89 23.66 -48.86
CA LYS A 78 7.86 22.57 -48.89
C LYS A 78 9.00 22.81 -47.91
N ALA A 79 9.27 21.89 -47.03
CA ALA A 79 10.54 21.84 -46.31
C ALA A 79 11.44 20.76 -46.92
N LYS A 80 12.62 21.19 -47.34
CA LYS A 80 13.70 20.38 -47.91
C LYS A 80 14.44 19.58 -46.85
N PRO A 81 15.03 18.42 -47.19
CA PRO A 81 15.81 17.61 -46.25
C PRO A 81 17.22 18.18 -46.05
N ALA A 82 17.69 18.15 -44.80
CA ALA A 82 19.05 18.52 -44.46
C ALA A 82 20.01 17.35 -44.77
N THR A 83 21.09 17.73 -45.45
CA THR A 83 22.09 16.90 -46.04
C THR A 83 23.07 16.33 -45.01
N LEU A 84 23.36 15.05 -45.13
CA LEU A 84 24.45 14.33 -44.50
C LEU A 84 25.83 14.91 -44.90
N VAL A 85 26.74 15.00 -43.98
CA VAL A 85 28.17 15.07 -44.25
C VAL A 85 28.81 13.72 -43.92
N ILE A 86 29.30 13.09 -44.97
CA ILE A 86 30.06 11.85 -44.98
C ILE A 86 31.53 12.20 -45.01
N THR A 87 32.33 11.62 -44.13
CA THR A 87 33.76 11.44 -44.39
C THR A 87 34.05 9.97 -44.49
N GLY A 88 34.57 9.59 -45.63
CA GLY A 88 34.75 8.26 -46.11
C GLY A 88 35.96 7.51 -45.58
N PHE A 89 35.93 6.23 -45.87
CA PHE A 89 37.11 5.46 -46.31
C PHE A 89 36.67 4.38 -47.29
N SER A 90 37.47 4.23 -48.31
CA SER A 90 37.32 3.52 -49.57
C SER A 90 37.34 2.02 -49.47
N GLU A 91 36.55 1.41 -50.34
CA GLU A 91 36.75 0.34 -51.32
C GLU A 91 37.50 -0.94 -50.93
N GLN A 92 36.84 -2.07 -51.10
CA GLN A 92 36.94 -2.91 -52.30
C GLN A 92 36.07 -4.17 -52.22
N ASN A 93 35.35 -4.36 -53.32
CA ASN A 93 34.94 -5.62 -53.94
C ASN A 93 34.22 -6.71 -53.07
N SER A 94 32.96 -6.85 -53.38
CA SER A 94 32.46 -8.09 -54.02
C SER A 94 30.95 -8.03 -54.21
N SER A 95 30.53 -8.59 -55.28
CA SER A 95 29.24 -8.84 -55.88
C SER A 95 27.99 -8.89 -54.97
N PRO A 96 26.80 -8.62 -55.53
CA PRO A 96 25.55 -8.54 -54.76
C PRO A 96 25.23 -9.93 -54.20
N ALA A 97 25.35 -10.03 -52.87
CA ALA A 97 24.79 -11.17 -52.18
C ALA A 97 23.25 -11.06 -52.33
N SER A 98 22.75 -11.94 -53.18
CA SER A 98 21.36 -12.29 -53.30
C SER A 98 20.62 -12.18 -51.97
N SER A 99 19.52 -11.45 -52.00
CA SER A 99 18.45 -11.55 -51.01
C SER A 99 18.17 -13.03 -50.77
N VAL A 100 18.68 -13.58 -49.64
CA VAL A 100 18.30 -14.90 -49.22
C VAL A 100 16.82 -14.78 -48.82
N ASP A 101 16.01 -15.20 -49.77
CA ASP A 101 14.58 -15.37 -49.57
C ASP A 101 14.31 -16.09 -48.27
N ALA A 102 13.60 -15.43 -47.37
CA ALA A 102 13.09 -16.03 -46.13
C ALA A 102 12.16 -17.23 -46.38
N SER A 103 11.90 -17.55 -47.66
CA SER A 103 11.08 -18.67 -48.15
C SER A 103 11.74 -20.03 -48.00
N ALA A 104 13.06 -20.13 -47.78
CA ALA A 104 13.79 -21.39 -47.62
C ALA A 104 13.84 -21.90 -46.15
N SER A 105 13.21 -21.20 -45.20
CA SER A 105 13.18 -21.67 -43.80
C SER A 105 12.10 -22.74 -43.62
N ALA A 106 12.44 -23.91 -43.06
CA ALA A 106 11.46 -24.94 -42.67
C ALA A 106 10.34 -24.39 -41.75
N CYS A 107 10.53 -23.23 -41.14
CA CYS A 107 9.54 -22.52 -40.33
C CYS A 107 8.55 -21.66 -41.17
N ALA A 108 8.80 -21.48 -42.46
CA ALA A 108 8.00 -20.58 -43.30
C ALA A 108 6.55 -21.07 -43.43
N MET A 109 6.35 -22.37 -43.57
CA MET A 109 5.00 -22.97 -43.63
C MET A 109 4.22 -22.87 -42.31
N TYR A 110 4.88 -22.58 -41.21
CA TYR A 110 4.25 -22.38 -39.89
C TYR A 110 4.21 -20.90 -39.44
N ARG A 111 4.47 -19.98 -40.38
CA ARG A 111 4.60 -18.54 -40.08
C ARG A 111 3.41 -17.97 -39.32
N GLU A 112 2.21 -18.18 -39.87
CA GLU A 112 0.97 -17.64 -39.27
C GLU A 112 0.76 -18.18 -37.85
N LYS A 113 1.07 -19.46 -37.64
CA LYS A 113 0.96 -20.07 -36.32
C LYS A 113 1.99 -19.51 -35.34
N ILE A 114 3.24 -19.38 -35.78
CA ILE A 114 4.32 -18.80 -34.97
C ILE A 114 3.97 -17.34 -34.59
N GLU A 115 3.43 -16.57 -35.53
CA GLU A 115 2.97 -15.21 -35.26
C GLU A 115 1.80 -15.16 -34.29
N ALA A 116 0.83 -16.08 -34.42
CA ALA A 116 -0.30 -16.17 -33.50
C ALA A 116 0.16 -16.53 -32.09
N ASP A 117 1.09 -17.46 -31.94
CA ASP A 117 1.63 -17.86 -30.65
C ASP A 117 2.53 -16.79 -30.03
N LEU A 118 3.25 -16.02 -30.84
CA LEU A 118 3.99 -14.83 -30.39
C LEU A 118 3.05 -13.73 -29.86
N ARG A 119 1.90 -13.49 -30.52
CA ARG A 119 0.87 -12.55 -30.02
C ARG A 119 0.27 -13.01 -28.69
N ARG A 120 0.19 -14.31 -28.43
CA ARG A 120 -0.21 -14.90 -27.15
C ARG A 120 0.89 -14.83 -26.07
N GLY A 121 2.07 -14.27 -26.41
CA GLY A 121 3.19 -14.15 -25.48
C GLY A 121 4.02 -15.40 -25.28
N ARG A 122 3.86 -16.44 -26.10
CA ARG A 122 4.66 -17.65 -26.03
C ARG A 122 6.11 -17.38 -26.44
N ASN A 123 7.05 -18.03 -25.77
CA ASN A 123 8.46 -17.92 -26.10
C ASN A 123 8.84 -18.91 -27.23
N ALA A 124 9.99 -18.67 -27.85
CA ALA A 124 10.46 -19.50 -28.99
C ALA A 124 10.62 -21.01 -28.65
N MET A 125 10.88 -21.35 -27.38
CA MET A 125 10.99 -22.72 -26.92
C MET A 125 9.61 -23.40 -26.88
N GLY A 126 8.61 -22.72 -26.28
CA GLY A 126 7.26 -23.24 -26.24
C GLY A 126 6.63 -23.38 -27.63
N ILE A 127 6.93 -22.42 -28.53
CA ILE A 127 6.49 -22.50 -29.93
C ILE A 127 7.13 -23.71 -30.63
N TRP A 128 8.44 -23.95 -30.44
CA TRP A 128 9.11 -25.10 -31.00
C TRP A 128 8.53 -26.43 -30.49
N GLN A 129 8.28 -26.54 -29.19
CA GLN A 129 7.66 -27.73 -28.60
C GLN A 129 6.26 -28.00 -29.18
N ASP A 130 5.41 -26.97 -29.26
CA ASP A 130 4.09 -27.12 -29.86
C ASP A 130 4.14 -27.51 -31.37
N LEU A 131 5.13 -27.00 -32.11
CA LEU A 131 5.32 -27.36 -33.50
C LEU A 131 5.77 -28.83 -33.66
N VAL A 132 6.64 -29.30 -32.77
CA VAL A 132 7.08 -30.70 -32.77
C VAL A 132 5.92 -31.61 -32.38
N ASP A 133 5.26 -31.34 -31.25
CA ASP A 133 4.28 -32.26 -30.68
C ASP A 133 2.96 -32.28 -31.48
N ARG A 134 2.53 -31.15 -32.03
CA ARG A 134 1.21 -31.04 -32.67
C ARG A 134 1.25 -31.00 -34.18
N HIS A 135 2.39 -30.65 -34.76
CA HIS A 135 2.52 -30.46 -36.20
C HIS A 135 3.67 -31.28 -36.84
N GLY A 136 4.32 -32.16 -36.07
CA GLY A 136 5.38 -33.01 -36.58
C GLY A 136 6.58 -32.25 -37.16
N PHE A 137 6.89 -31.06 -36.63
CA PHE A 137 7.99 -30.23 -37.11
C PHE A 137 9.34 -30.91 -36.87
N ALA A 138 10.04 -31.28 -37.94
CA ALA A 138 11.32 -31.96 -37.87
C ALA A 138 12.52 -31.02 -37.64
N GLY A 139 12.31 -29.70 -37.65
CA GLY A 139 13.39 -28.73 -37.48
C GLY A 139 13.80 -28.53 -36.03
N GLY A 140 15.08 -28.23 -35.81
CA GLY A 140 15.62 -27.99 -34.48
C GLY A 140 15.16 -26.63 -33.90
N TYR A 141 15.22 -26.52 -32.55
CA TYR A 141 14.90 -25.28 -31.80
C TYR A 141 15.59 -24.04 -32.37
N GLN A 142 16.85 -24.14 -32.81
CA GLN A 142 17.60 -23.01 -33.33
C GLN A 142 16.97 -22.40 -34.61
N SER A 143 16.29 -23.20 -35.40
CA SER A 143 15.58 -22.75 -36.61
C SER A 143 14.38 -21.88 -36.22
N VAL A 144 13.55 -22.32 -35.26
CA VAL A 144 12.43 -21.54 -34.73
C VAL A 144 12.92 -20.29 -34.03
N ARG A 145 13.99 -20.39 -33.23
CA ARG A 145 14.57 -19.22 -32.53
C ARG A 145 15.07 -18.17 -33.51
N ARG A 146 15.73 -18.54 -34.60
CA ARG A 146 16.17 -17.59 -35.64
C ARG A 146 14.97 -16.96 -36.33
N PHE A 147 13.98 -17.76 -36.71
CA PHE A 147 12.76 -17.28 -37.37
C PHE A 147 11.98 -16.32 -36.49
N VAL A 148 11.75 -16.65 -35.24
CA VAL A 148 11.14 -15.76 -34.24
C VAL A 148 11.92 -14.46 -34.05
N ARG A 149 13.26 -14.51 -34.10
CA ARG A 149 14.09 -13.29 -34.00
C ARG A 149 13.92 -12.39 -35.22
N VAL A 150 13.81 -12.95 -36.43
CA VAL A 150 13.52 -12.18 -37.65
C VAL A 150 12.13 -11.54 -37.59
N LEU A 151 11.12 -12.29 -37.17
CA LEU A 151 9.76 -11.77 -37.01
C LEU A 151 9.68 -10.67 -35.95
N ARG A 152 10.41 -10.78 -34.84
CA ARG A 152 10.50 -9.73 -33.82
C ARG A 152 11.33 -8.54 -34.24
N GLY A 153 12.31 -8.72 -35.10
CA GLY A 153 13.14 -7.63 -35.65
C GLY A 153 12.40 -6.75 -36.65
N ALA A 154 11.29 -7.24 -37.21
CA ALA A 154 10.39 -6.44 -38.04
C ALA A 154 9.48 -5.47 -37.26
N CYS A 155 9.32 -5.68 -35.94
CA CYS A 155 8.76 -4.67 -35.04
C CYS A 155 9.90 -3.76 -34.57
N GLY A 156 9.92 -2.50 -35.02
CA GLY A 156 10.91 -1.52 -34.63
C GLY A 156 11.13 -1.55 -33.11
N GLN A 157 12.37 -1.80 -32.70
CA GLN A 157 12.75 -1.67 -31.30
C GLN A 157 12.54 -0.20 -30.92
N GLU A 158 11.62 0.09 -30.01
CA GLU A 158 11.50 1.41 -29.40
C GLU A 158 12.89 1.78 -28.88
N ALA A 159 13.38 2.96 -29.32
CA ALA A 159 14.65 3.49 -28.88
C ALA A 159 14.56 3.72 -27.36
N ARG A 160 15.25 2.90 -26.57
CA ARG A 160 15.33 3.07 -25.11
C ARG A 160 16.34 4.14 -24.79
N VAL A 161 15.88 5.21 -24.17
CA VAL A 161 16.77 6.26 -23.63
C VAL A 161 17.64 5.64 -22.55
N ILE A 162 18.95 5.82 -22.71
CA ILE A 162 19.93 5.30 -21.78
C ILE A 162 20.26 6.42 -20.79
N ILE A 163 19.80 6.28 -19.57
CA ILE A 163 20.12 7.22 -18.49
C ILE A 163 21.49 6.86 -17.92
N GLU A 164 22.48 7.70 -18.20
CA GLU A 164 23.78 7.67 -17.54
C GLU A 164 23.69 8.48 -16.25
N THR A 165 24.36 8.03 -15.22
CA THR A 165 24.39 8.67 -13.90
C THR A 165 25.83 8.82 -13.46
N GLU A 166 26.13 9.95 -12.85
CA GLU A 166 27.44 10.23 -12.26
C GLU A 166 27.69 9.36 -11.01
N PRO A 167 28.95 9.12 -10.66
CA PRO A 167 29.28 8.40 -9.43
C PRO A 167 28.68 9.06 -8.20
N GLY A 168 28.02 8.28 -7.33
CA GLY A 168 27.40 8.75 -6.09
C GLY A 168 26.11 9.57 -6.26
N GLU A 169 25.64 9.78 -7.49
CA GLU A 169 24.45 10.57 -7.76
C GLU A 169 23.16 9.82 -7.38
N GLU A 170 22.96 8.64 -7.92
CA GLU A 170 21.68 7.94 -7.86
C GLU A 170 21.82 6.49 -7.43
N CYS A 171 20.91 6.02 -6.60
CA CYS A 171 20.60 4.59 -6.48
C CYS A 171 19.13 4.32 -6.78
N GLN A 172 18.85 3.11 -7.23
CA GLN A 172 17.50 2.63 -7.52
C GLN A 172 17.13 1.51 -6.56
N VAL A 173 15.89 1.53 -6.05
CA VAL A 173 15.42 0.57 -5.05
C VAL A 173 14.16 -0.12 -5.52
N ASP A 174 14.09 -1.44 -5.27
CA ASP A 174 12.91 -2.24 -5.56
C ASP A 174 12.77 -3.44 -4.63
N TYR A 175 11.54 -3.98 -4.57
CA TYR A 175 11.28 -5.29 -4.01
C TYR A 175 11.11 -6.34 -5.09
N GLY A 176 11.83 -7.44 -4.93
CA GLY A 176 11.58 -8.68 -5.66
C GLY A 176 10.98 -9.77 -4.75
N THR A 177 10.68 -10.90 -5.38
CA THR A 177 10.31 -12.12 -4.67
C THR A 177 11.58 -12.88 -4.28
N GLY A 178 11.72 -13.16 -2.99
CA GLY A 178 12.84 -13.95 -2.46
C GLY A 178 12.55 -15.46 -2.41
N PRO A 179 13.48 -16.26 -1.86
CA PRO A 179 13.35 -17.71 -1.71
C PRO A 179 12.33 -18.09 -0.63
N MET A 180 12.03 -19.38 -0.57
CA MET A 180 11.28 -19.97 0.54
C MET A 180 12.24 -20.18 1.72
N VAL A 181 11.88 -19.64 2.89
CA VAL A 181 12.66 -19.72 4.12
C VAL A 181 11.75 -20.19 5.25
N ARG A 182 12.27 -21.07 6.11
CA ARG A 182 11.54 -21.55 7.28
C ARG A 182 11.44 -20.42 8.31
N ASP A 183 10.21 -20.13 8.68
CA ASP A 183 9.89 -19.13 9.72
C ASP A 183 10.05 -19.79 11.09
N ALA A 184 10.91 -19.24 11.93
CA ALA A 184 11.22 -19.79 13.26
C ALA A 184 9.98 -19.86 14.16
N ASP A 185 9.09 -18.86 14.08
CA ASP A 185 7.92 -18.77 14.95
C ASP A 185 6.84 -19.80 14.58
N SER A 186 6.61 -20.01 13.29
CA SER A 186 5.55 -20.90 12.78
C SER A 186 6.05 -22.28 12.36
N GLY A 187 7.36 -22.48 12.23
CA GLY A 187 7.99 -23.70 11.71
C GLY A 187 7.70 -23.99 10.22
N LYS A 188 6.95 -23.10 9.54
CA LYS A 188 6.53 -23.29 8.15
C LYS A 188 7.42 -22.51 7.18
N TYR A 189 7.59 -23.07 5.98
CA TYR A 189 8.26 -22.34 4.91
C TYR A 189 7.37 -21.19 4.41
N ARG A 190 7.93 -19.99 4.41
CA ARG A 190 7.28 -18.78 3.93
C ARG A 190 8.15 -18.11 2.88
N ARG A 191 7.49 -17.50 1.92
CA ARG A 191 8.17 -16.74 0.88
C ARG A 191 8.66 -15.41 1.45
N THR A 192 9.94 -15.12 1.22
CA THR A 192 10.54 -13.85 1.61
C THR A 192 10.35 -12.78 0.53
N ARG A 193 10.54 -11.53 0.90
CA ARG A 193 10.71 -10.39 -0.01
C ARG A 193 12.20 -10.11 -0.13
N LEU A 194 12.63 -9.81 -1.33
CA LEU A 194 14.00 -9.45 -1.65
C LEU A 194 14.06 -7.94 -1.88
N PHE A 195 14.62 -7.19 -0.95
CA PHE A 195 14.96 -5.80 -1.13
C PHE A 195 16.25 -5.69 -1.94
N VAL A 196 16.26 -4.86 -2.97
CA VAL A 196 17.45 -4.61 -3.80
C VAL A 196 17.66 -3.12 -3.94
N LEU A 197 18.82 -2.64 -3.52
CA LEU A 197 19.31 -1.29 -3.78
C LEU A 197 20.49 -1.38 -4.74
N THR A 198 20.41 -0.69 -5.87
CA THR A 198 21.44 -0.74 -6.93
C THR A 198 21.95 0.66 -7.22
N LEU A 199 23.27 0.86 -7.14
CA LEU A 199 23.92 2.12 -7.51
C LEU A 199 23.80 2.38 -9.02
N GLY A 200 23.57 3.62 -9.37
CA GLY A 200 23.33 4.04 -10.75
C GLY A 200 24.55 3.94 -11.66
N TYR A 201 25.75 4.21 -11.14
CA TYR A 201 27.00 4.17 -11.89
C TYR A 201 27.61 2.77 -11.91
N SER A 202 28.08 2.27 -10.77
CA SER A 202 28.82 1.00 -10.67
C SER A 202 27.99 -0.25 -10.87
N ARG A 203 26.67 -0.15 -10.71
CA ARG A 203 25.76 -1.32 -10.66
C ARG A 203 26.00 -2.23 -9.45
N LYS A 204 26.80 -1.78 -8.48
CA LYS A 204 26.89 -2.45 -7.18
C LYS A 204 25.50 -2.47 -6.56
N SER A 205 25.12 -3.62 -6.07
CA SER A 205 23.82 -3.80 -5.46
C SER A 205 23.97 -4.37 -4.05
N VAL A 206 23.10 -3.96 -3.17
CA VAL A 206 22.89 -4.55 -1.85
C VAL A 206 21.54 -5.27 -1.87
N ARG A 207 21.49 -6.50 -1.39
CA ARG A 207 20.32 -7.36 -1.38
C ARG A 207 20.03 -7.84 0.02
N LEU A 208 18.81 -7.59 0.50
CA LEU A 208 18.39 -7.94 1.85
C LEU A 208 17.09 -8.74 1.80
N LEU A 209 16.99 -9.75 2.65
CA LEU A 209 15.82 -10.64 2.73
C LEU A 209 14.98 -10.31 3.97
N VAL A 210 13.66 -10.21 3.78
CA VAL A 210 12.72 -10.01 4.87
C VAL A 210 11.45 -10.82 4.66
N PHE A 211 10.77 -11.25 5.73
CA PHE A 211 9.48 -11.92 5.61
C PHE A 211 8.32 -10.97 5.33
N ARG A 212 8.35 -9.78 5.91
CA ARG A 212 7.28 -8.79 5.81
C ARG A 212 7.88 -7.42 5.51
N SER A 213 7.09 -6.57 4.88
CA SER A 213 7.44 -5.17 4.67
C SER A 213 6.48 -4.29 5.48
N SER A 214 7.02 -3.19 5.96
CA SER A 214 6.30 -2.07 6.57
C SER A 214 7.10 -0.80 6.31
N ALA A 215 6.53 0.37 6.58
CA ALA A 215 7.26 1.63 6.45
C ALA A 215 8.56 1.64 7.28
N ARG A 216 8.53 1.06 8.48
CA ARG A 216 9.71 0.94 9.34
C ARG A 216 10.74 -0.01 8.74
N VAL A 217 10.34 -1.22 8.33
CA VAL A 217 11.25 -2.20 7.71
C VAL A 217 11.86 -1.63 6.42
N TRP A 218 11.06 -0.92 5.61
CA TRP A 218 11.55 -0.24 4.40
C TRP A 218 12.66 0.77 4.72
N ALA A 219 12.46 1.59 5.73
CA ALA A 219 13.45 2.56 6.18
C ALA A 219 14.71 1.90 6.77
N GLU A 220 14.56 0.87 7.59
CA GLU A 220 15.65 0.08 8.17
C GLU A 220 16.51 -0.60 7.08
N LEU A 221 15.88 -1.10 6.02
CA LEU A 221 16.60 -1.71 4.89
C LEU A 221 17.44 -0.70 4.12
N HIS A 222 16.97 0.56 3.97
CA HIS A 222 17.77 1.61 3.36
C HIS A 222 19.00 1.96 4.22
N GLU A 223 18.82 2.12 5.53
CA GLU A 223 19.94 2.35 6.44
C GLU A 223 20.98 1.22 6.37
N GLN A 224 20.53 -0.04 6.44
CA GLN A 224 21.40 -1.20 6.32
C GLN A 224 22.15 -1.20 4.97
N ALA A 225 21.46 -0.85 3.87
CA ALA A 225 22.07 -0.78 2.56
C ALA A 225 23.14 0.33 2.48
N PHE A 226 22.86 1.53 3.01
CA PHE A 226 23.84 2.62 3.08
C PHE A 226 25.06 2.24 3.91
N ARG A 227 24.86 1.58 5.05
CA ARG A 227 25.96 1.09 5.90
C ARG A 227 26.80 0.03 5.19
N ARG A 228 26.20 -0.91 4.46
CA ARG A 228 26.92 -1.91 3.66
C ARG A 228 27.71 -1.30 2.51
N LEU A 229 27.20 -0.22 1.90
CA LEU A 229 27.92 0.53 0.87
C LEU A 229 29.03 1.42 1.45
N GLY A 230 28.95 1.76 2.74
CA GLY A 230 29.86 2.70 3.39
C GLY A 230 29.54 4.17 3.06
N GLY A 231 28.36 4.47 2.55
CA GLY A 231 27.93 5.82 2.19
C GLY A 231 26.54 5.83 1.56
N ALA A 232 25.99 7.02 1.35
CA ALA A 232 24.69 7.23 0.74
C ALA A 232 24.81 8.01 -0.59
N THR A 233 23.91 7.76 -1.53
CA THR A 233 23.80 8.54 -2.77
C THR A 233 23.07 9.86 -2.54
N ARG A 234 23.12 10.77 -3.51
CA ARG A 234 22.34 12.03 -3.44
C ARG A 234 20.85 11.76 -3.60
N ILE A 235 20.48 10.83 -4.48
CA ILE A 235 19.11 10.55 -4.88
C ILE A 235 18.82 9.06 -4.72
N VAL A 236 17.64 8.73 -4.20
CA VAL A 236 17.05 7.38 -4.23
C VAL A 236 15.84 7.40 -5.16
N VAL A 237 15.92 6.63 -6.24
CA VAL A 237 14.81 6.39 -7.16
C VAL A 237 14.03 5.18 -6.67
N LEU A 238 12.73 5.35 -6.44
CA LEU A 238 11.86 4.31 -5.89
C LEU A 238 10.51 4.27 -6.62
N ASP A 239 9.85 3.13 -6.54
CA ASP A 239 8.47 2.99 -7.01
C ASP A 239 7.48 3.58 -5.99
N ASN A 240 6.24 3.81 -6.44
CA ASN A 240 5.16 4.31 -5.59
C ASN A 240 4.63 3.22 -4.63
N LEU A 241 5.53 2.60 -3.87
CA LEU A 241 5.19 1.65 -2.82
C LEU A 241 4.68 2.40 -1.59
N ARG A 242 3.60 1.94 -0.99
CA ARG A 242 2.97 2.58 0.19
C ARG A 242 3.91 2.69 1.40
N GLU A 243 4.91 1.83 1.48
CA GLU A 243 5.95 1.88 2.50
C GLU A 243 6.79 3.16 2.42
N GLY A 244 7.01 3.69 1.21
CA GLY A 244 7.81 4.90 0.96
C GLY A 244 6.98 6.11 0.53
N VAL A 245 5.91 5.90 -0.27
CA VAL A 245 5.10 6.96 -0.89
C VAL A 245 3.64 6.79 -0.52
N LEU A 246 3.06 7.75 0.20
CA LEU A 246 1.64 7.76 0.59
C LEU A 246 0.75 8.33 -0.51
N ALA A 247 1.21 9.36 -1.19
CA ALA A 247 0.53 9.99 -2.32
C ALA A 247 1.52 10.13 -3.48
N ALA A 248 1.19 9.51 -4.61
CA ALA A 248 1.99 9.64 -5.81
C ALA A 248 1.64 10.95 -6.51
N ASP A 249 2.56 11.89 -6.48
CA ASP A 249 2.51 13.14 -7.24
C ASP A 249 3.80 13.31 -8.03
N ILE A 250 3.74 14.03 -9.17
CA ILE A 250 4.90 14.24 -10.04
C ILE A 250 5.79 15.36 -9.50
N TYR A 251 5.19 16.36 -8.85
CA TYR A 251 5.88 17.57 -8.40
C TYR A 251 6.12 17.58 -6.90
N ASP A 252 5.16 17.05 -6.10
CA ASP A 252 5.24 17.02 -4.64
C ASP A 252 4.74 15.69 -4.08
N PRO A 253 5.53 14.62 -4.19
CA PRO A 253 5.13 13.31 -3.70
C PRO A 253 5.01 13.31 -2.19
N GLY A 254 3.84 12.89 -1.70
CA GLY A 254 3.60 12.67 -0.27
C GLY A 254 4.38 11.46 0.24
N LEU A 255 5.59 11.67 0.76
CA LEU A 255 6.39 10.60 1.34
C LEU A 255 5.84 10.15 2.70
N ASN A 256 6.07 8.89 3.03
CA ASN A 256 5.86 8.39 4.37
C ASN A 256 6.75 9.20 5.36
N PRO A 257 6.19 9.78 6.46
CA PRO A 257 6.93 10.66 7.36
C PRO A 257 8.21 10.03 7.91
N LEU A 258 8.15 8.77 8.37
CA LEU A 258 9.30 8.05 8.88
C LEU A 258 10.38 7.89 7.80
N TYR A 259 9.97 7.50 6.59
CA TYR A 259 10.90 7.31 5.49
C TYR A 259 11.53 8.63 5.03
N ARG A 260 10.74 9.72 4.96
CA ARG A 260 11.23 11.06 4.67
C ARG A 260 12.31 11.50 5.67
N ASP A 261 12.04 11.28 6.96
CA ASP A 261 12.98 11.71 8.02
C ASP A 261 14.25 10.86 8.03
N VAL A 262 14.15 9.54 7.71
CA VAL A 262 15.33 8.68 7.50
C VAL A 262 16.17 9.20 6.32
N LEU A 263 15.56 9.48 5.18
CA LEU A 263 16.29 10.01 4.04
C LEU A 263 16.92 11.37 4.34
N ALA A 264 16.21 12.26 5.04
CA ALA A 264 16.75 13.55 5.48
C ALA A 264 17.95 13.38 6.43
N HIS A 265 17.90 12.41 7.36
CA HIS A 265 19.02 12.10 8.25
C HIS A 265 20.30 11.70 7.48
N TYR A 266 20.14 10.94 6.40
CA TYR A 266 21.24 10.53 5.52
C TYR A 266 21.50 11.55 4.39
N ALA A 267 20.86 12.72 4.41
CA ALA A 267 20.93 13.77 3.40
C ALA A 267 20.60 13.27 1.96
N VAL A 268 19.68 12.34 1.84
CA VAL A 268 19.26 11.73 0.58
C VAL A 268 17.91 12.29 0.14
N THR A 269 17.75 12.54 -1.16
CA THR A 269 16.48 12.99 -1.74
C THR A 269 15.75 11.81 -2.38
N ALA A 270 14.47 11.62 -2.05
CA ALA A 270 13.61 10.64 -2.71
C ALA A 270 13.17 11.16 -4.08
N LEU A 271 13.21 10.29 -5.08
CA LEU A 271 12.67 10.55 -6.41
C LEU A 271 11.74 9.41 -6.81
N PRO A 272 10.44 9.48 -6.47
CA PRO A 272 9.46 8.50 -6.89
C PRO A 272 9.34 8.46 -8.42
N CYS A 273 9.23 7.27 -8.99
CA CYS A 273 9.01 7.08 -10.41
C CYS A 273 7.63 7.62 -10.81
N ARG A 274 7.55 8.19 -12.01
CA ARG A 274 6.25 8.57 -12.60
C ARG A 274 5.39 7.33 -12.79
N VAL A 275 4.10 7.47 -12.58
CA VAL A 275 3.15 6.39 -12.84
C VAL A 275 3.21 6.04 -14.33
N ARG A 276 3.55 4.78 -14.66
CA ARG A 276 3.72 4.24 -16.01
C ARG A 276 4.97 4.72 -16.78
N ASP A 277 6.04 5.11 -16.08
CA ASP A 277 7.34 5.36 -16.71
C ASP A 277 8.31 4.20 -16.34
N PRO A 278 8.35 3.12 -17.12
CA PRO A 278 9.18 1.95 -16.83
C PRO A 278 10.66 2.18 -17.10
N ASP A 279 11.03 3.20 -17.90
CA ASP A 279 12.39 3.34 -18.40
C ASP A 279 13.38 3.79 -17.34
N ARG A 280 12.91 4.51 -16.32
CA ARG A 280 13.79 5.05 -15.27
C ARG A 280 14.29 4.01 -14.25
N LYS A 281 13.63 2.85 -14.15
CA LYS A 281 13.90 1.82 -13.13
C LYS A 281 14.63 0.57 -13.65
N GLY A 282 15.01 0.55 -14.92
CA GLY A 282 15.60 -0.65 -15.57
C GLY A 282 16.89 -1.17 -14.93
N LYS A 283 17.59 -0.36 -14.12
CA LYS A 283 18.84 -0.76 -13.45
C LYS A 283 18.58 -1.73 -12.30
N VAL A 284 17.61 -1.42 -11.44
CA VAL A 284 17.26 -2.28 -10.29
C VAL A 284 16.46 -3.50 -10.72
N GLU A 285 15.57 -3.37 -11.70
CA GLU A 285 14.84 -4.52 -12.25
C GLU A 285 15.77 -5.60 -12.77
N SER A 286 16.84 -5.18 -13.47
CA SER A 286 17.91 -6.08 -13.89
C SER A 286 18.61 -6.74 -12.69
N GLY A 287 18.86 -6.00 -11.61
CA GLY A 287 19.46 -6.49 -10.37
C GLY A 287 18.57 -7.51 -9.64
N VAL A 288 17.28 -7.23 -9.54
CA VAL A 288 16.26 -8.15 -8.98
C VAL A 288 16.19 -9.41 -9.81
N GLY A 289 16.02 -9.28 -11.12
CA GLY A 289 15.94 -10.42 -12.04
C GLY A 289 17.18 -11.30 -12.02
N HIS A 290 18.37 -10.72 -11.88
CA HIS A 290 19.64 -11.46 -11.77
C HIS A 290 19.69 -12.28 -10.47
N ALA A 291 19.30 -11.70 -9.34
CA ALA A 291 19.25 -12.42 -8.06
C ALA A 291 18.24 -13.58 -8.07
N GLN A 292 17.05 -13.33 -8.58
CA GLN A 292 15.99 -14.33 -8.64
C GLN A 292 16.29 -15.51 -9.57
N LYS A 293 16.95 -15.24 -10.69
CA LYS A 293 17.22 -16.27 -11.73
C LYS A 293 18.47 -17.08 -11.48
N THR A 294 19.44 -16.51 -10.75
CA THR A 294 20.77 -17.14 -10.59
C THR A 294 20.96 -17.71 -9.19
N PRO A 295 21.16 -16.92 -8.10
CA PRO A 295 21.44 -17.50 -6.79
C PRO A 295 20.20 -18.10 -6.12
N LEU A 296 19.03 -17.47 -6.25
CA LEU A 296 17.86 -17.78 -5.43
C LEU A 296 16.88 -18.76 -6.08
N LYS A 297 17.06 -19.07 -7.36
CA LYS A 297 16.14 -19.94 -8.09
C LYS A 297 16.17 -21.37 -7.57
N GLY A 298 15.04 -21.85 -7.08
CA GLY A 298 14.90 -23.22 -6.57
C GLY A 298 15.52 -23.45 -5.19
N GLN A 299 16.11 -22.43 -4.57
CA GLN A 299 16.69 -22.53 -3.23
C GLN A 299 15.63 -22.47 -2.12
N ARG A 300 15.89 -23.20 -1.04
CA ARG A 300 15.15 -23.17 0.22
C ARG A 300 16.14 -23.13 1.36
N PHE A 301 15.81 -22.41 2.43
CA PHE A 301 16.70 -22.21 3.56
C PHE A 301 15.96 -22.47 4.88
N GLU A 302 16.69 -22.95 5.88
CA GLU A 302 16.14 -23.24 7.20
C GLU A 302 16.02 -21.99 8.09
N SER A 303 16.75 -20.91 7.77
CA SER A 303 16.65 -19.66 8.49
C SER A 303 16.87 -18.45 7.57
N LEU A 304 16.35 -17.29 7.98
CA LEU A 304 16.58 -16.03 7.28
C LEU A 304 18.06 -15.63 7.30
N ALA A 305 18.75 -15.92 8.40
CA ALA A 305 20.17 -15.63 8.55
C ALA A 305 21.01 -16.48 7.58
N GLU A 306 20.70 -17.76 7.43
CA GLU A 306 21.34 -18.64 6.44
C GLU A 306 21.11 -18.14 5.01
N ALA A 307 19.87 -17.80 4.66
CA ALA A 307 19.53 -17.29 3.35
C ALA A 307 20.28 -15.98 3.03
N GLN A 308 20.41 -15.09 4.02
CA GLN A 308 21.14 -13.82 3.87
C GLN A 308 22.65 -14.09 3.72
N ALA A 309 23.23 -14.93 4.55
CA ALA A 309 24.66 -15.28 4.46
C ALA A 309 25.01 -15.90 3.11
N TYR A 310 24.16 -16.79 2.57
CA TYR A 310 24.31 -17.34 1.24
C TYR A 310 24.29 -16.25 0.16
N LEU A 311 23.37 -15.30 0.27
CA LEU A 311 23.23 -14.21 -0.68
C LEU A 311 24.41 -13.24 -0.61
N ASP A 312 24.89 -12.91 0.58
CA ASP A 312 26.06 -12.05 0.82
C ASP A 312 27.32 -12.70 0.24
N HIS A 313 27.54 -13.99 0.48
CA HIS A 313 28.65 -14.74 -0.12
C HIS A 313 28.58 -14.75 -1.64
N TRP A 314 27.38 -14.92 -2.22
CA TRP A 314 27.19 -14.88 -3.66
C TRP A 314 27.47 -13.48 -4.24
N GLU A 315 27.10 -12.41 -3.53
CA GLU A 315 27.41 -11.02 -3.94
C GLU A 315 28.91 -10.82 -4.07
N GLU A 316 29.68 -11.17 -3.05
CA GLU A 316 31.13 -10.99 -3.02
C GLU A 316 31.86 -11.85 -4.05
N ARG A 317 31.43 -13.11 -4.18
CA ARG A 317 32.14 -14.07 -5.03
C ARG A 317 31.83 -13.88 -6.51
N TRP A 318 30.57 -13.57 -6.85
CA TRP A 318 30.10 -13.59 -8.23
C TRP A 318 29.56 -12.25 -8.73
N ALA A 319 28.67 -11.59 -8.00
CA ALA A 319 28.01 -10.38 -8.48
C ALA A 319 28.97 -9.20 -8.63
N ASP A 320 29.87 -9.02 -7.68
CA ASP A 320 30.84 -7.92 -7.66
C ASP A 320 31.97 -8.14 -8.67
N LYS A 321 32.37 -9.37 -8.88
CA LYS A 321 33.42 -9.74 -9.85
C LYS A 321 32.90 -9.80 -11.29
N ARG A 322 31.61 -9.72 -11.48
CA ARG A 322 30.98 -9.76 -12.79
C ARG A 322 31.42 -8.57 -13.65
N ILE A 323 31.73 -8.84 -14.92
CA ILE A 323 31.87 -7.80 -15.94
C ILE A 323 30.46 -7.38 -16.38
N HIS A 324 30.16 -6.10 -16.23
CA HIS A 324 28.87 -5.55 -16.65
C HIS A 324 28.78 -5.56 -18.19
N GLY A 325 27.74 -6.18 -18.72
CA GLY A 325 27.61 -6.46 -20.14
C GLY A 325 27.71 -5.25 -21.07
N ARG A 326 27.26 -4.09 -20.60
CA ARG A 326 27.26 -2.84 -21.36
C ARG A 326 28.56 -2.03 -21.19
N THR A 327 28.95 -1.76 -19.95
CA THR A 327 30.16 -0.95 -19.68
C THR A 327 31.45 -1.72 -19.95
N LYS A 328 31.37 -3.05 -20.08
CA LYS A 328 32.51 -3.96 -20.23
C LYS A 328 33.55 -3.82 -19.11
N ARG A 329 33.12 -3.30 -17.96
CA ARG A 329 33.94 -3.10 -16.76
C ARG A 329 33.43 -3.96 -15.62
N GLN A 330 34.32 -4.29 -14.69
CA GLN A 330 33.99 -5.06 -13.50
C GLN A 330 33.22 -4.20 -12.50
N VAL A 331 32.16 -4.73 -11.91
CA VAL A 331 31.31 -4.02 -10.94
C VAL A 331 32.12 -3.53 -9.74
N ALA A 332 32.99 -4.38 -9.17
CA ALA A 332 33.84 -4.01 -8.04
C ALA A 332 34.81 -2.87 -8.37
N ALA A 333 35.41 -2.87 -9.58
CA ALA A 333 36.31 -1.80 -10.01
C ALA A 333 35.57 -0.46 -10.16
N MET A 334 34.38 -0.48 -10.78
CA MET A 334 33.54 0.72 -10.88
C MET A 334 33.07 1.20 -9.49
N PHE A 335 32.78 0.27 -8.58
CA PHE A 335 32.40 0.65 -7.22
C PHE A 335 33.55 1.28 -6.44
N ALA A 336 34.77 0.81 -6.63
CA ALA A 336 35.94 1.44 -6.01
C ALA A 336 36.13 2.93 -6.42
N GLU A 337 35.75 3.27 -7.66
CA GLU A 337 35.72 4.66 -8.15
C GLU A 337 34.55 5.45 -7.57
N GLU A 338 33.37 4.82 -7.43
CA GLU A 338 32.17 5.46 -6.94
C GLU A 338 32.18 5.66 -5.43
N LYS A 339 32.76 4.74 -4.67
CA LYS A 339 32.71 4.73 -3.19
C LYS A 339 33.16 6.05 -2.55
N PRO A 340 34.27 6.71 -2.99
CA PRO A 340 34.71 7.99 -2.44
C PRO A 340 33.72 9.15 -2.68
N THR A 341 32.85 9.05 -3.67
CA THR A 341 31.87 10.10 -4.02
C THR A 341 30.53 9.95 -3.25
N LEU A 342 30.34 8.83 -2.56
CA LEU A 342 29.19 8.64 -1.70
C LEU A 342 29.24 9.61 -0.51
N LYS A 343 28.10 10.08 -0.07
CA LYS A 343 27.97 10.92 1.12
C LYS A 343 28.37 10.13 2.35
N ALA A 344 29.17 10.75 3.23
CA ALA A 344 29.53 10.17 4.52
C ALA A 344 28.25 9.92 5.36
N LEU A 345 28.23 8.79 6.05
CA LEU A 345 27.10 8.45 6.93
C LEU A 345 27.27 9.19 8.26
N PRO A 346 26.14 9.64 8.87
CA PRO A 346 26.14 10.13 10.24
C PRO A 346 26.71 9.08 11.22
N LEU A 347 27.40 9.54 12.25
CA LEU A 347 27.95 8.67 13.32
C LEU A 347 26.83 7.97 14.06
N GLU A 348 25.78 8.71 14.40
CA GLU A 348 24.62 8.16 15.07
C GLU A 348 23.65 7.52 14.07
N PRO A 349 23.12 6.31 14.39
CA PRO A 349 22.06 5.71 13.59
C PRO A 349 20.78 6.52 13.70
N PHE A 350 19.91 6.40 12.70
CA PHE A 350 18.60 7.02 12.77
C PHE A 350 17.77 6.43 13.95
N ARG A 351 17.16 7.30 14.72
CA ARG A 351 16.29 6.88 15.83
C ARG A 351 14.87 6.67 15.32
N TYR A 352 14.50 5.40 15.14
CA TYR A 352 13.19 5.01 14.62
C TYR A 352 12.08 5.31 15.62
N TYR A 353 10.96 5.83 15.11
CA TYR A 353 9.77 6.16 15.87
C TYR A 353 8.51 5.59 15.20
N GLN A 354 7.45 5.45 15.97
CA GLN A 354 6.10 5.24 15.46
C GLN A 354 5.43 6.60 15.29
N TYR A 355 4.46 6.70 14.39
CA TYR A 355 3.74 7.94 14.16
C TYR A 355 2.24 7.69 13.92
N GLY A 356 1.43 8.71 14.16
CA GLY A 356 0.00 8.67 13.90
C GLY A 356 -0.67 9.98 14.26
N LYS A 357 -1.89 10.16 13.74
CA LYS A 357 -2.72 11.31 14.10
C LYS A 357 -3.51 11.01 15.36
N ARG A 358 -3.59 11.97 16.25
CA ARG A 358 -4.38 11.89 17.50
C ARG A 358 -5.15 13.16 17.72
N THR A 359 -6.36 13.04 18.28
CA THR A 359 -7.14 14.20 18.70
C THR A 359 -6.81 14.55 20.14
N VAL A 360 -6.59 15.83 20.42
CA VAL A 360 -6.44 16.32 21.76
C VAL A 360 -7.80 16.28 22.46
N HIS A 361 -7.89 15.54 23.55
CA HIS A 361 -9.15 15.36 24.29
C HIS A 361 -9.47 16.58 25.17
N LEU A 362 -10.65 16.54 25.82
CA LEU A 362 -11.13 17.61 26.70
C LEU A 362 -10.21 17.87 27.91
N ASP A 363 -9.43 16.87 28.32
CA ASP A 363 -8.42 16.99 29.36
C ASP A 363 -7.11 17.65 28.88
N GLY A 364 -7.09 18.17 27.66
CA GLY A 364 -5.90 18.76 27.06
C GLY A 364 -4.81 17.75 26.70
N CYS A 365 -5.11 16.43 26.77
CA CYS A 365 -4.11 15.39 26.54
C CYS A 365 -4.36 14.60 25.26
N VAL A 366 -3.28 14.08 24.73
CA VAL A 366 -3.24 13.08 23.66
C VAL A 366 -2.95 11.72 24.28
N GLU A 367 -3.62 10.66 23.81
CA GLU A 367 -3.36 9.30 24.24
C GLU A 367 -2.40 8.59 23.30
N VAL A 368 -1.30 8.07 23.86
CA VAL A 368 -0.32 7.23 23.15
C VAL A 368 -0.02 6.02 24.04
N GLU A 369 -0.25 4.81 23.52
CA GLU A 369 -0.01 3.54 24.20
C GLU A 369 -0.64 3.46 25.62
N ALA A 370 -1.85 4.03 25.74
CA ALA A 370 -2.59 4.13 27.00
C ALA A 370 -1.90 4.99 28.09
N ALA A 371 -1.00 5.89 27.71
CA ALA A 371 -0.48 6.99 28.53
C ALA A 371 -0.94 8.35 27.95
N TYR A 372 -0.92 9.41 28.74
CA TYR A 372 -1.55 10.67 28.43
C TYR A 372 -0.56 11.82 28.48
N TYR A 373 -0.47 12.58 27.38
CA TYR A 373 0.53 13.63 27.19
C TYR A 373 -0.15 14.96 26.90
N GLY A 374 0.18 15.99 27.68
CA GLY A 374 -0.42 17.31 27.53
C GLY A 374 -0.04 17.99 26.22
N ALA A 375 -1.02 18.56 25.55
CA ALA A 375 -0.84 19.47 24.42
C ALA A 375 -0.88 20.93 24.90
N PRO A 376 -0.31 21.88 24.12
CA PRO A 376 -0.41 23.29 24.46
C PRO A 376 -1.87 23.77 24.49
N PRO A 377 -2.16 24.88 25.21
CA PRO A 377 -3.46 25.49 25.18
C PRO A 377 -3.92 25.85 23.75
N GLY A 378 -5.23 25.73 23.50
CA GLY A 378 -5.82 26.02 22.19
C GLY A 378 -5.95 24.81 21.26
N TRP A 379 -5.37 23.65 21.59
CA TRP A 379 -5.45 22.45 20.75
C TRP A 379 -6.57 21.46 21.12
N ILE A 380 -7.35 21.73 22.16
CA ILE A 380 -8.47 20.85 22.56
C ILE A 380 -9.45 20.67 21.40
N GLY A 381 -9.76 19.42 21.07
CA GLY A 381 -10.63 19.04 19.96
C GLY A 381 -9.96 19.02 18.58
N GLN A 382 -8.73 19.52 18.46
CA GLN A 382 -7.96 19.49 17.21
C GLN A 382 -7.13 18.22 17.09
N GLN A 383 -6.79 17.88 15.85
CA GLN A 383 -5.85 16.80 15.56
C GLN A 383 -4.42 17.32 15.59
N VAL A 384 -3.52 16.50 16.12
CA VAL A 384 -2.08 16.70 16.10
C VAL A 384 -1.40 15.46 15.51
N ASP A 385 -0.27 15.66 14.86
CA ASP A 385 0.60 14.57 14.47
C ASP A 385 1.46 14.17 15.67
N VAL A 386 1.58 12.89 15.92
CA VAL A 386 2.32 12.37 17.07
C VAL A 386 3.39 11.40 16.58
N GLN A 387 4.61 11.63 17.04
CA GLN A 387 5.73 10.72 16.89
C GLN A 387 6.12 10.19 18.27
N TRP A 388 6.34 8.88 18.38
CA TRP A 388 6.79 8.30 19.64
C TRP A 388 7.74 7.14 19.43
N ASP A 389 8.69 7.05 20.34
CA ASP A 389 9.61 5.93 20.48
C ASP A 389 9.59 5.40 21.94
N ALA A 390 10.51 4.54 22.30
CA ALA A 390 10.59 4.01 23.66
C ALA A 390 10.87 5.09 24.73
N MET A 391 11.39 6.26 24.34
CA MET A 391 11.87 7.27 25.27
C MET A 391 11.06 8.57 25.20
N TYR A 392 10.64 9.00 24.00
CA TYR A 392 10.00 10.30 23.77
C TYR A 392 8.66 10.18 23.06
N VAL A 393 7.76 11.11 23.38
CA VAL A 393 6.52 11.37 22.65
C VAL A 393 6.54 12.83 22.23
N ARG A 394 6.45 13.09 20.92
CA ARG A 394 6.46 14.41 20.30
C ARG A 394 5.12 14.71 19.68
N LEU A 395 4.56 15.85 20.03
CA LEU A 395 3.34 16.38 19.43
C LEU A 395 3.74 17.44 18.40
N LEU A 396 3.25 17.30 17.18
CA LEU A 396 3.59 18.16 16.05
C LEU A 396 2.33 18.83 15.50
N ASP A 397 2.47 20.04 15.02
CA ASP A 397 1.43 20.72 14.25
C ASP A 397 1.24 20.01 12.89
N PRO A 398 0.05 19.49 12.57
CA PRO A 398 -0.18 18.76 11.33
C PRO A 398 -0.07 19.60 10.06
N ARG A 399 -0.06 20.94 10.17
CA ARG A 399 0.06 21.86 9.03
C ARG A 399 1.50 22.23 8.74
N THR A 400 2.26 22.53 9.79
CA THR A 400 3.62 23.06 9.67
C THR A 400 4.70 22.01 9.96
N GLY A 401 4.35 20.91 10.62
CA GLY A 401 5.30 19.91 11.11
C GLY A 401 6.13 20.42 12.32
N GLN A 402 5.84 21.61 12.85
CA GLN A 402 6.58 22.16 13.98
C GLN A 402 6.31 21.40 15.27
N LEU A 403 7.33 21.27 16.10
CA LEU A 403 7.25 20.65 17.42
C LEU A 403 6.41 21.53 18.36
N LEU A 404 5.26 21.02 18.78
CA LEU A 404 4.40 21.64 19.78
C LEU A 404 4.86 21.31 21.20
N ARG A 405 5.08 20.01 21.48
CA ARG A 405 5.55 19.50 22.78
C ARG A 405 6.37 18.23 22.61
N GLU A 406 7.35 18.08 23.47
CA GLU A 406 8.09 16.83 23.66
C GLU A 406 7.94 16.39 25.12
N HIS A 407 7.67 15.12 25.31
CA HIS A 407 7.50 14.47 26.62
C HIS A 407 8.34 13.22 26.69
N LEU A 408 8.83 12.89 27.88
CA LEU A 408 9.37 11.56 28.16
C LEU A 408 8.24 10.53 28.25
N GLY A 409 8.47 9.34 27.72
CA GLY A 409 7.55 8.23 27.78
C GLY A 409 7.05 7.93 29.20
N GLN A 410 5.78 7.56 29.34
CA GLN A 410 5.14 7.24 30.61
C GLN A 410 4.65 5.80 30.64
N LYS A 411 4.54 5.26 31.84
CA LYS A 411 3.88 3.97 32.07
C LYS A 411 2.38 4.08 31.74
N ARG A 412 1.79 3.00 31.37
CA ARG A 412 0.36 2.85 31.08
C ARG A 412 -0.50 3.50 32.17
N GLY A 413 -1.42 4.38 31.79
CA GLY A 413 -2.27 5.17 32.70
C GLY A 413 -1.59 6.39 33.32
N GLY A 414 -0.30 6.62 33.04
CA GLY A 414 0.41 7.81 33.49
C GLY A 414 -0.01 9.06 32.70
N HIS A 415 0.08 10.21 33.38
CA HIS A 415 -0.20 11.53 32.77
C HIS A 415 1.07 12.39 32.86
N ARG A 416 1.44 13.00 31.74
CA ARG A 416 2.52 13.98 31.70
C ARG A 416 2.03 15.26 31.09
N ILE A 417 1.71 16.22 31.96
CA ILE A 417 1.17 17.53 31.60
C ILE A 417 2.13 18.56 32.19
N ARG A 418 2.61 19.49 31.36
CA ARG A 418 3.41 20.61 31.85
C ARG A 418 2.53 21.58 32.64
N PRO A 419 3.04 22.25 33.68
CA PRO A 419 2.26 23.19 34.46
C PRO A 419 1.64 24.34 33.62
N GLU A 420 2.39 24.78 32.59
CA GLU A 420 1.97 25.83 31.66
C GLU A 420 0.82 25.40 30.72
N ASP A 421 0.66 24.10 30.50
CA ASP A 421 -0.38 23.54 29.62
C ASP A 421 -1.70 23.32 30.37
N ARG A 422 -1.70 23.49 31.70
CA ARG A 422 -2.90 23.35 32.53
C ARG A 422 -3.79 24.59 32.36
N PRO A 423 -5.08 24.39 32.10
CA PRO A 423 -5.99 25.52 32.02
C PRO A 423 -6.08 26.26 33.38
N ARG A 424 -5.93 27.55 33.36
CA ARG A 424 -6.05 28.39 34.59
C ARG A 424 -7.49 28.50 35.10
N ARG A 425 -8.48 28.23 34.23
CA ARG A 425 -9.92 28.21 34.54
C ARG A 425 -10.55 26.96 33.96
N THR A 426 -11.63 26.46 34.57
CA THR A 426 -12.38 25.32 34.03
C THR A 426 -12.84 25.62 32.60
N PRO A 427 -12.42 24.86 31.59
CA PRO A 427 -12.82 25.13 30.22
C PRO A 427 -14.35 25.00 30.02
N PRO A 428 -14.97 25.78 29.11
CA PRO A 428 -16.43 25.71 28.85
C PRO A 428 -16.90 24.28 28.54
N HIS A 429 -16.16 23.52 27.76
CA HIS A 429 -16.46 22.11 27.46
C HIS A 429 -16.48 21.20 28.70
N THR A 430 -15.69 21.51 29.73
CA THR A 430 -15.71 20.77 30.99
C THR A 430 -16.98 21.10 31.77
N MET A 431 -17.40 22.35 31.78
CA MET A 431 -18.65 22.75 32.39
C MET A 431 -19.85 22.09 31.70
N GLU A 432 -19.86 22.03 30.38
CA GLU A 432 -20.90 21.32 29.61
C GLU A 432 -20.93 19.82 29.93
N LEU A 433 -19.74 19.20 30.09
CA LEU A 433 -19.63 17.79 30.44
C LEU A 433 -20.22 17.51 31.82
N LEU A 434 -19.96 18.38 32.82
CA LEU A 434 -20.54 18.28 34.16
C LEU A 434 -22.06 18.55 34.14
N ALA A 435 -22.51 19.54 33.40
CA ALA A 435 -23.95 19.81 33.21
C ALA A 435 -24.66 18.58 32.57
N ARG A 436 -24.04 17.93 31.59
CA ARG A 436 -24.57 16.67 31.01
C ARG A 436 -24.63 15.55 32.04
N ALA A 437 -23.67 15.49 32.97
CA ALA A 437 -23.68 14.48 34.03
C ALA A 437 -24.84 14.71 34.99
N HIS A 438 -25.13 15.94 35.39
CA HIS A 438 -26.31 16.30 36.20
C HIS A 438 -27.62 15.99 35.47
N LYS A 439 -27.70 16.29 34.17
CA LYS A 439 -28.87 15.95 33.35
C LYS A 439 -29.10 14.44 33.21
N ALA A 440 -28.05 13.63 33.26
CA ALA A 440 -28.14 12.18 33.17
C ALA A 440 -28.65 11.53 34.47
N GLY A 441 -28.36 12.12 35.63
CA GLY A 441 -28.82 11.69 36.95
C GLY A 441 -28.21 12.54 38.06
N ALA A 442 -28.92 12.68 39.18
CA ALA A 442 -28.48 13.52 40.31
C ALA A 442 -27.21 12.96 40.95
N SER A 443 -27.17 11.66 41.23
CA SER A 443 -26.01 10.97 41.82
C SER A 443 -24.85 10.87 40.83
N ILE A 444 -25.14 10.75 39.53
CA ILE A 444 -24.13 10.80 38.47
C ILE A 444 -23.44 12.16 38.47
N GLY A 445 -24.23 13.28 38.57
CA GLY A 445 -23.68 14.62 38.62
C GLY A 445 -22.75 14.83 39.80
N VAL A 446 -23.21 14.54 41.03
CA VAL A 446 -22.43 14.69 42.26
C VAL A 446 -21.14 13.87 42.25
N LEU A 447 -21.21 12.61 41.76
CA LEU A 447 -20.06 11.75 41.64
C LEU A 447 -19.04 12.31 40.62
N CYS A 448 -19.50 12.80 39.48
CA CYS A 448 -18.67 13.44 38.46
C CYS A 448 -18.01 14.72 38.96
N GLU A 449 -18.71 15.55 39.72
CA GLU A 449 -18.13 16.75 40.38
C GLU A 449 -17.05 16.35 41.38
N SER A 450 -17.30 15.34 42.22
CA SER A 450 -16.31 14.84 43.18
C SER A 450 -15.07 14.31 42.47
N ILE A 451 -15.21 13.60 41.32
CA ILE A 451 -14.07 13.17 40.50
C ILE A 451 -13.32 14.41 39.98
N HIS A 452 -14.02 15.44 39.51
CA HIS A 452 -13.39 16.65 38.96
C HIS A 452 -12.64 17.41 40.04
N GLN A 453 -13.22 17.62 41.20
CA GLN A 453 -12.58 18.29 42.33
C GLN A 453 -11.30 17.59 42.80
N ARG A 454 -11.29 16.24 42.84
CA ARG A 454 -10.11 15.47 43.29
C ARG A 454 -9.01 15.36 42.24
N LYS A 455 -9.35 15.34 40.98
CA LYS A 455 -8.41 14.93 39.90
C LYS A 455 -8.29 15.98 38.78
N ALA A 456 -9.03 17.10 38.86
CA ALA A 456 -9.04 18.16 37.86
C ALA A 456 -9.16 17.58 36.42
N GLU A 457 -8.30 18.02 35.49
CA GLU A 457 -8.32 17.65 34.08
C GLU A 457 -8.13 16.13 33.87
N THR A 458 -7.34 15.49 34.73
CA THR A 458 -7.10 14.02 34.64
C THR A 458 -8.33 13.19 35.00
N GLY A 459 -9.33 13.83 35.65
CA GLY A 459 -10.64 13.23 35.95
C GLY A 459 -11.61 13.18 34.77
N LEU A 460 -11.43 14.04 33.77
CA LEU A 460 -12.42 14.23 32.68
C LEU A 460 -12.69 12.94 31.90
N ARG A 461 -11.67 12.13 31.62
CA ARG A 461 -11.86 10.82 30.97
C ARG A 461 -12.70 9.86 31.79
N ARG A 462 -12.59 9.91 33.14
CA ARG A 462 -13.39 9.10 34.04
C ARG A 462 -14.84 9.54 34.05
N ILE A 463 -15.08 10.87 34.05
CA ILE A 463 -16.42 11.46 33.93
C ILE A 463 -17.06 11.04 32.61
N GLN A 464 -16.33 11.13 31.51
CA GLN A 464 -16.80 10.67 30.21
C GLN A 464 -17.09 9.15 30.20
N GLY A 465 -16.24 8.37 30.91
CA GLY A 465 -16.48 6.95 31.15
C GLY A 465 -17.77 6.67 31.88
N VAL A 466 -18.10 7.41 32.96
CA VAL A 466 -19.37 7.30 33.69
C VAL A 466 -20.56 7.62 32.80
N LEU A 467 -20.48 8.68 32.00
CA LEU A 467 -21.53 9.02 31.03
C LEU A 467 -21.74 7.94 29.95
N ASN A 468 -20.65 7.29 29.53
CA ASN A 468 -20.75 6.15 28.60
C ASN A 468 -21.37 4.93 29.27
N LEU A 469 -21.11 4.69 30.56
CA LEU A 469 -21.81 3.65 31.33
C LEU A 469 -23.31 3.95 31.42
N ALA A 470 -23.68 5.21 31.69
CA ALA A 470 -25.09 5.62 31.72
C ALA A 470 -25.80 5.38 30.38
N LYS A 471 -25.11 5.61 29.25
CA LYS A 471 -25.63 5.27 27.91
C LYS A 471 -25.76 3.75 27.70
N LYS A 472 -24.82 2.97 28.20
CA LYS A 472 -24.78 1.52 27.98
C LYS A 472 -25.77 0.76 28.85
N TYR A 473 -25.86 1.11 30.14
CA TYR A 473 -26.65 0.38 31.14
C TYR A 473 -27.97 1.07 31.51
N GLY A 474 -28.20 2.26 30.98
CA GLY A 474 -29.33 3.13 31.34
C GLY A 474 -28.99 4.10 32.47
N SER A 475 -29.59 5.32 32.42
CA SER A 475 -29.32 6.38 33.39
C SER A 475 -29.72 5.98 34.80
N ALA A 476 -30.87 5.34 35.01
CA ALA A 476 -31.35 4.94 36.33
C ALA A 476 -30.40 3.92 37.00
N ALA A 477 -29.97 2.87 36.28
CA ALA A 477 -29.05 1.88 36.81
C ALA A 477 -27.68 2.49 37.16
N CYS A 478 -27.18 3.40 36.31
CA CYS A 478 -25.94 4.11 36.53
C CYS A 478 -26.04 5.09 37.71
N ASP A 479 -27.19 5.78 37.88
CA ASP A 479 -27.42 6.70 38.98
C ASP A 479 -27.43 5.96 40.32
N ASN A 480 -28.11 4.81 40.41
CA ASN A 480 -28.07 3.91 41.58
C ASN A 480 -26.65 3.45 41.92
N ALA A 481 -25.88 3.07 40.90
CA ALA A 481 -24.48 2.66 41.08
C ALA A 481 -23.60 3.82 41.59
N CYS A 482 -23.87 5.06 41.12
CA CYS A 482 -23.20 6.27 41.57
C CYS A 482 -23.60 6.62 43.01
N ALA A 483 -24.90 6.52 43.38
CA ALA A 483 -25.39 6.70 44.73
C ALA A 483 -24.68 5.73 45.72
N ALA A 484 -24.65 4.45 45.42
CA ALA A 484 -23.92 3.46 46.22
C ALA A 484 -22.43 3.80 46.37
N GLY A 485 -21.79 4.31 45.30
CA GLY A 485 -20.39 4.74 45.36
C GLY A 485 -20.18 5.98 46.26
N LEU A 486 -21.12 6.93 46.25
CA LEU A 486 -21.08 8.11 47.11
C LEU A 486 -21.31 7.77 48.60
N GLU A 487 -22.25 6.89 48.89
CA GLU A 487 -22.52 6.37 50.26
C GLU A 487 -21.28 5.66 50.85
N LEU A 488 -20.56 4.90 50.05
CA LEU A 488 -19.32 4.23 50.46
C LEU A 488 -18.08 5.16 50.43
N GLY A 489 -18.23 6.42 50.06
CA GLY A 489 -17.10 7.36 49.92
C GLY A 489 -16.17 7.05 48.73
N VAL A 490 -16.53 6.15 47.82
CA VAL A 490 -15.72 5.68 46.68
C VAL A 490 -16.22 6.33 45.38
N ALA A 491 -15.90 7.61 45.20
CA ALA A 491 -16.23 8.30 43.93
C ALA A 491 -15.21 7.94 42.82
N GLU A 492 -15.30 6.74 42.27
CA GLU A 492 -14.42 6.28 41.21
C GLU A 492 -15.16 5.55 40.08
N TYR A 493 -14.78 5.84 38.82
CA TYR A 493 -15.29 5.16 37.62
C TYR A 493 -15.21 3.62 37.71
N ARG A 494 -14.09 3.09 38.28
CA ARG A 494 -13.91 1.63 38.40
C ARG A 494 -14.93 0.98 39.32
N PHE A 495 -15.35 1.68 40.37
CA PHE A 495 -16.39 1.20 41.25
C PHE A 495 -17.73 1.12 40.51
N VAL A 496 -18.16 2.21 39.88
CA VAL A 496 -19.43 2.28 39.12
C VAL A 496 -19.48 1.18 38.04
N ARG A 497 -18.40 1.02 37.31
CA ARG A 497 -18.29 -0.01 36.29
C ARG A 497 -18.45 -1.42 36.88
N ARG A 498 -17.73 -1.76 37.96
CA ARG A 498 -17.81 -3.08 38.59
C ARG A 498 -19.17 -3.34 39.21
N TYR A 499 -19.80 -2.32 39.77
CA TYR A 499 -21.13 -2.42 40.32
C TYR A 499 -22.14 -2.80 39.24
N LEU A 500 -22.12 -2.10 38.11
CA LEU A 500 -22.99 -2.36 36.95
C LEU A 500 -22.73 -3.72 36.29
N GLU A 501 -21.47 -4.16 36.23
CA GLU A 501 -21.10 -5.47 35.68
C GLU A 501 -21.51 -6.64 36.56
N ARG A 502 -21.65 -6.43 37.88
CA ARG A 502 -22.05 -7.47 38.85
C ARG A 502 -23.53 -7.50 39.16
N THR A 503 -24.24 -6.39 38.96
CA THR A 503 -25.69 -6.33 39.14
C THR A 503 -26.34 -7.01 37.92
N PRO A 504 -27.06 -8.12 38.10
CA PRO A 504 -27.75 -8.76 36.96
C PRO A 504 -28.72 -7.74 36.34
N GLN A 505 -28.53 -7.44 35.06
CA GLN A 505 -29.50 -6.65 34.34
C GLN A 505 -30.80 -7.42 34.36
N ALA A 506 -31.87 -6.77 34.86
CA ALA A 506 -33.22 -7.27 34.65
C ALA A 506 -33.37 -7.49 33.13
N SER A 507 -33.67 -8.71 32.72
CA SER A 507 -33.89 -9.03 31.32
C SER A 507 -34.83 -7.98 30.74
N LEU A 508 -34.34 -7.23 29.73
CA LEU A 508 -35.22 -6.35 28.97
C LEU A 508 -36.34 -7.24 28.41
N SER A 509 -37.51 -7.16 29.03
CA SER A 509 -38.70 -7.70 28.39
C SER A 509 -38.85 -6.93 27.09
N LEU A 510 -38.55 -7.58 25.96
CA LEU A 510 -38.89 -7.06 24.64
C LEU A 510 -40.42 -6.85 24.67
N LYS A 511 -40.84 -5.61 24.93
CA LYS A 511 -42.23 -5.23 24.66
C LYS A 511 -42.39 -5.35 23.17
N GLN A 512 -43.17 -6.33 22.79
CA GLN A 512 -43.54 -6.58 21.41
C GLN A 512 -44.32 -5.34 20.92
N VAL A 513 -43.70 -4.57 20.06
CA VAL A 513 -44.23 -3.26 19.61
C VAL A 513 -45.21 -3.41 18.46
N ASP A 514 -45.31 -4.61 17.88
CA ASP A 514 -46.21 -4.89 16.77
C ASP A 514 -47.40 -5.73 17.22
N PRO A 515 -48.63 -5.16 17.25
CA PRO A 515 -49.86 -5.88 17.65
C PRO A 515 -50.24 -6.98 16.67
N LEU A 516 -49.60 -7.10 15.50
CA LEU A 516 -49.83 -8.16 14.51
C LEU A 516 -49.01 -9.42 14.76
N ILE A 517 -47.98 -9.36 15.62
CA ILE A 517 -47.16 -10.53 15.97
C ILE A 517 -47.81 -11.17 17.20
N ARG A 518 -48.44 -12.34 17.00
CA ARG A 518 -49.00 -13.13 18.08
C ARG A 518 -47.92 -13.57 19.06
N GLU A 519 -48.26 -13.65 20.37
CA GLU A 519 -47.34 -14.12 21.40
C GLU A 519 -46.74 -15.50 21.04
N LEU A 520 -45.44 -15.68 21.26
CA LEU A 520 -44.71 -16.91 20.97
C LEU A 520 -45.34 -18.15 21.62
N THR A 521 -46.04 -17.98 22.75
CA THR A 521 -46.82 -19.02 23.43
C THR A 521 -47.95 -19.55 22.55
N GLN A 522 -48.62 -18.71 21.77
CA GLN A 522 -49.70 -19.14 20.86
C GLN A 522 -49.17 -19.98 19.69
N TYR A 523 -47.95 -19.69 19.22
CA TYR A 523 -47.31 -20.53 18.20
C TYR A 523 -46.87 -21.87 18.76
N ARG A 524 -46.37 -21.92 19.99
CA ARG A 524 -46.01 -23.16 20.67
C ARG A 524 -47.27 -24.05 20.83
N ASP A 525 -48.37 -23.47 21.30
CA ASP A 525 -49.63 -24.19 21.54
C ASP A 525 -50.24 -24.70 20.23
N LEU A 526 -50.09 -23.95 19.14
CA LEU A 526 -50.55 -24.35 17.80
C LEU A 526 -49.68 -25.49 17.21
N ILE A 527 -48.38 -25.47 17.46
CA ILE A 527 -47.49 -26.56 17.06
C ILE A 527 -47.77 -27.81 17.87
N GLN A 528 -48.01 -27.68 19.17
CA GLN A 528 -48.35 -28.79 20.06
C GLN A 528 -49.69 -29.43 19.72
N GLN A 529 -50.70 -28.62 19.37
CA GLN A 529 -51.99 -29.13 18.86
C GLN A 529 -51.82 -29.86 17.53
N ARG A 530 -50.99 -29.43 16.63
CA ARG A 530 -50.72 -30.14 15.37
C ARG A 530 -49.98 -31.46 15.58
N LEU A 531 -49.00 -31.50 16.45
CA LEU A 531 -48.26 -32.72 16.78
C LEU A 531 -49.20 -33.77 17.42
N ASN A 532 -50.10 -33.36 18.34
CA ASN A 532 -51.07 -34.26 18.96
C ASN A 532 -52.15 -34.72 17.96
N PHE A 533 -52.39 -33.99 16.87
CA PHE A 533 -53.34 -34.38 15.81
C PHE A 533 -52.73 -35.39 14.83
N GLU A 534 -51.39 -35.40 14.67
CA GLU A 534 -50.69 -36.39 13.85
C GLU A 534 -50.47 -37.72 14.58
N GLU A 535 -50.38 -37.73 15.92
CA GLU A 535 -50.28 -38.94 16.72
C GLU A 535 -51.65 -39.65 16.94
N SER A 536 -52.73 -38.99 16.59
CA SER A 536 -54.12 -39.56 16.78
C SER A 536 -54.79 -40.07 15.49
N LYS A 537 -54.02 -40.26 14.39
CA LYS A 537 -54.48 -40.96 13.21
C LYS A 537 -54.14 -42.46 13.31
N PRO A 538 -55.15 -43.39 13.27
CA PRO A 538 -54.92 -44.81 13.36
C PRO A 538 -54.17 -45.38 12.14
#